data_7ba37515d0646595e40946920f7d6563
#
_entry.id   7ba37515d0646595e40946920f7d6563
#
_cell.length_a   1.000
_cell.length_b   1.000
_cell.length_c   1.000
_cell.angle_alpha   90.00
_cell.angle_beta   90.00
_cell.angle_gamma   90.00
#
_symmetry.space_group_name_H-M   'P 1'
#
loop_
_entity.id
_entity.type
_entity.pdbx_description
1 polymer ?
#
loop_
_entity_poly.entity_id
_entity_poly.type
_entity_poly.pdbx_seq_one_letter_code
_entity_poly.pdbx_strand_id
1 'polypeptide(L)'
;MGHLFRYSFDPVGDPALSGAQKRRVIGLVSEMWGEQINSATIEQRIFPHALAVGERGWTDARHFHPSGLWDPEFYGAVEGRLNAMSCTLNRRGVRSSPSAPGFCSYSKTF
;
A
#
# COMPACT_ATOMS: atom_id res chain seq x y z
N MET A 1 7.14 4.16 -2.85
CA MET A 1 5.98 3.32 -2.52
C MET A 1 6.31 1.84 -2.46
N GLY A 2 7.06 1.31 -3.39
CA GLY A 2 7.49 -0.09 -3.38
C GLY A 2 8.15 -0.57 -2.08
N HIS A 3 8.80 0.32 -1.33
CA HIS A 3 9.41 -0.05 -0.06
C HIS A 3 8.40 -0.43 1.03
N LEU A 4 7.29 0.28 1.17
CA LEU A 4 6.27 -0.05 2.18
C LEU A 4 5.58 -1.38 1.89
N PHE A 5 5.32 -1.63 0.62
CA PHE A 5 4.73 -2.91 0.20
C PHE A 5 5.71 -4.08 0.32
N ARG A 6 7.00 -3.83 0.06
CA ARG A 6 8.07 -4.83 0.19
C ARG A 6 8.48 -5.12 1.62
N TYR A 7 8.08 -4.27 2.57
CA TYR A 7 8.39 -4.50 3.95
C TYR A 7 7.75 -5.81 4.41
N SER A 8 8.59 -6.80 4.66
CA SER A 8 8.17 -8.17 5.01
C SER A 8 7.74 -8.29 6.47
N PHE A 9 7.11 -7.25 7.02
CA PHE A 9 6.49 -7.35 8.33
C PHE A 9 5.27 -8.27 8.23
N ASP A 10 5.48 -9.51 8.56
CA ASP A 10 4.43 -10.51 8.66
C ASP A 10 4.42 -11.06 10.09
N PRO A 11 3.67 -10.44 11.00
CA PRO A 11 3.57 -10.92 12.37
C PRO A 11 2.93 -12.31 12.43
N VAL A 12 2.15 -12.71 11.42
CA VAL A 12 1.57 -14.05 11.35
C VAL A 12 2.62 -15.08 10.93
N GLY A 13 3.62 -14.67 10.14
CA GLY A 13 4.76 -15.50 9.73
C GLY A 13 5.86 -15.62 10.78
N ASP A 14 5.86 -14.81 11.84
CA ASP A 14 6.90 -14.81 12.87
C ASP A 14 6.96 -16.17 13.57
N PRO A 15 8.10 -16.90 13.50
CA PRO A 15 8.25 -18.19 14.15
C PRO A 15 8.25 -18.11 15.68
N ALA A 16 8.52 -16.94 16.26
CA ALA A 16 8.47 -16.73 17.71
C ALA A 16 7.05 -16.70 18.27
N LEU A 17 6.02 -16.50 17.40
CA LEU A 17 4.65 -16.45 17.84
C LEU A 17 3.98 -17.84 17.77
N SER A 18 3.30 -18.21 18.86
CA SER A 18 2.45 -19.39 18.87
C SER A 18 1.23 -19.23 17.95
N GLY A 19 0.61 -20.33 17.53
CA GLY A 19 -0.61 -20.29 16.72
C GLY A 19 -1.75 -19.50 17.38
N ALA A 20 -1.85 -19.53 18.71
CA ALA A 20 -2.85 -18.75 19.44
C ALA A 20 -2.57 -17.24 19.37
N GLN A 21 -1.30 -16.83 19.45
CA GLN A 21 -0.90 -15.43 19.29
C GLN A 21 -1.12 -14.93 17.85
N LYS A 22 -0.76 -15.74 16.85
CA LYS A 22 -1.00 -15.42 15.43
C LYS A 22 -2.47 -15.13 15.14
N ARG A 23 -3.40 -15.89 15.71
CA ARG A 23 -4.85 -15.66 15.55
C ARG A 23 -5.35 -14.37 16.20
N ARG A 24 -4.58 -13.73 17.05
CA ARG A 24 -4.91 -12.42 17.66
C ARG A 24 -4.46 -11.22 16.81
N VAL A 25 -3.70 -11.46 15.77
CA VAL A 25 -3.33 -10.40 14.80
C VAL A 25 -4.53 -10.18 13.89
N ILE A 26 -5.20 -9.07 14.07
CA ILE A 26 -6.48 -8.75 13.39
C ILE A 26 -6.35 -7.66 12.33
N GLY A 27 -5.19 -7.04 12.20
CA GLY A 27 -5.00 -5.97 11.22
C GLY A 27 -3.67 -5.26 11.33
N LEU A 28 -3.56 -4.23 10.53
CA LEU A 28 -2.39 -3.35 10.42
C LEU A 28 -2.81 -1.91 10.70
N VAL A 29 -1.89 -1.13 11.23
CA VAL A 29 -2.04 0.32 11.41
C VAL A 29 -0.90 1.01 10.69
N SER A 30 -1.21 2.10 10.02
CA SER A 30 -0.23 3.01 9.45
C SER A 30 -0.39 4.38 10.09
N GLU A 31 0.70 4.96 10.53
CA GLU A 31 0.70 6.25 11.18
C GLU A 31 1.41 7.30 10.33
N MET A 32 0.90 8.52 10.37
CA MET A 32 1.50 9.69 9.77
C MET A 32 1.74 10.73 10.86
N TRP A 33 2.99 10.96 11.20
CA TRP A 33 3.38 11.99 12.16
C TRP A 33 3.32 13.38 11.54
N GLY A 34 2.86 14.35 12.31
CA GLY A 34 2.46 15.67 11.81
C GLY A 34 3.55 16.74 11.78
N GLU A 35 4.84 16.41 12.04
CA GLU A 35 5.91 17.39 12.24
C GLU A 35 6.16 18.31 11.03
N GLN A 36 5.91 17.81 9.83
CA GLN A 36 6.14 18.56 8.58
C GLN A 36 4.90 18.54 7.68
N ILE A 37 3.73 18.55 8.28
CA ILE A 37 2.45 18.38 7.57
C ILE A 37 1.52 19.54 7.90
N ASN A 38 0.79 19.99 6.89
CA ASN A 38 -0.27 20.97 7.00
C ASN A 38 -1.48 20.55 6.15
N SER A 39 -2.55 21.32 6.19
CA SER A 39 -3.77 21.02 5.43
C SER A 39 -3.59 20.95 3.92
N ALA A 40 -2.56 21.59 3.37
CA ALA A 40 -2.29 21.55 1.94
C ALA A 40 -1.56 20.28 1.50
N THR A 41 -0.81 19.63 2.39
CA THR A 41 0.11 18.53 2.07
C THR A 41 -0.33 17.17 2.63
N ILE A 42 -1.25 17.14 3.60
CA ILE A 42 -1.61 15.94 4.34
C ILE A 42 -2.10 14.80 3.43
N GLU A 43 -3.00 15.07 2.49
CA GLU A 43 -3.53 14.05 1.60
C GLU A 43 -2.43 13.41 0.74
N GLN A 44 -1.53 14.22 0.18
CA GLN A 44 -0.43 13.75 -0.64
C GLN A 44 0.63 12.98 0.15
N ARG A 45 0.70 13.20 1.45
CA ARG A 45 1.60 12.45 2.35
C ARG A 45 0.99 11.13 2.79
N ILE A 46 -0.32 11.10 3.05
CA ILE A 46 -1.03 9.88 3.39
C ILE A 46 -1.17 8.97 2.16
N PHE A 47 -1.62 9.54 1.04
CA PHE A 47 -1.85 8.76 -0.18
C PHE A 47 -0.73 9.01 -1.22
N PRO A 48 -0.18 7.95 -1.77
CA PRO A 48 -0.66 6.57 -1.87
C PRO A 48 -0.11 5.61 -0.80
N HIS A 49 0.64 6.05 0.22
CA HIS A 49 1.26 5.15 1.20
C HIS A 49 0.22 4.29 1.94
N ALA A 50 -0.88 4.89 2.39
CA ALA A 50 -1.97 4.17 3.04
C ALA A 50 -2.61 3.11 2.12
N LEU A 51 -2.62 3.34 0.80
CA LEU A 51 -3.08 2.33 -0.16
C LEU A 51 -2.17 1.11 -0.17
N ALA A 52 -0.84 1.30 -0.08
CA ALA A 52 0.10 0.19 -0.03
C ALA A 52 -0.07 -0.65 1.25
N VAL A 53 -0.36 -0.01 2.39
CA VAL A 53 -0.67 -0.71 3.65
C VAL A 53 -1.98 -1.48 3.52
N GLY A 54 -3.01 -0.88 2.95
CA GLY A 54 -4.28 -1.56 2.66
C GLY A 54 -4.11 -2.75 1.74
N GLU A 55 -3.42 -2.58 0.62
CA GLU A 55 -3.12 -3.67 -0.32
C GLU A 55 -2.36 -4.81 0.38
N ARG A 56 -1.39 -4.48 1.23
CA ARG A 56 -0.65 -5.48 2.02
C ARG A 56 -1.55 -6.24 2.99
N GLY A 57 -2.49 -5.56 3.64
CA GLY A 57 -3.41 -6.17 4.59
C GLY A 57 -4.45 -7.07 3.93
N TRP A 58 -4.86 -6.78 2.69
CA TRP A 58 -5.84 -7.55 1.93
C TRP A 58 -5.24 -8.66 1.08
N THR A 59 -3.95 -8.60 0.78
CA THR A 59 -3.27 -9.61 -0.04
C THR A 59 -2.89 -10.81 0.82
N ASP A 60 -3.31 -12.00 0.40
CA ASP A 60 -2.98 -13.26 1.07
C ASP A 60 -1.46 -13.45 1.14
N ALA A 61 -0.97 -13.85 2.32
CA ALA A 61 0.44 -14.09 2.57
C ALA A 61 1.09 -15.09 1.60
N ARG A 62 0.30 -15.99 1.02
CA ARG A 62 0.76 -16.96 0.01
C ARG A 62 1.28 -16.31 -1.28
N HIS A 63 0.87 -15.09 -1.56
CA HIS A 63 1.35 -14.31 -2.70
C HIS A 63 2.66 -13.58 -2.42
N PHE A 64 3.14 -13.58 -1.16
CA PHE A 64 4.45 -13.06 -0.83
C PHE A 64 5.48 -14.18 -0.89
N HIS A 65 6.51 -13.99 -1.71
CA HIS A 65 7.52 -15.01 -1.88
C HIS A 65 8.23 -15.30 -0.54
N PRO A 66 8.31 -16.56 -0.08
CA PRO A 66 8.89 -16.92 1.23
C PRO A 66 10.35 -16.49 1.39
N SER A 67 11.08 -16.37 0.27
CA SER A 67 12.49 -15.95 0.26
C SER A 67 12.67 -14.44 0.30
N GLY A 68 11.59 -13.64 0.31
CA GLY A 68 11.67 -12.18 0.15
C GLY A 68 12.24 -11.74 -1.21
N LEU A 69 12.37 -12.66 -2.15
CA LEU A 69 12.85 -12.37 -3.50
C LEU A 69 11.82 -11.52 -4.25
N TRP A 70 12.35 -10.60 -5.01
CA TRP A 70 11.57 -9.75 -5.91
C TRP A 70 10.96 -10.58 -7.04
N ASP A 71 9.63 -10.63 -7.09
CA ASP A 71 8.88 -11.11 -8.25
C ASP A 71 8.41 -9.88 -9.06
N PRO A 72 9.02 -9.59 -10.21
CA PRO A 72 8.70 -8.41 -11.00
C PRO A 72 7.25 -8.39 -11.50
N GLU A 73 6.70 -9.55 -11.84
CA GLU A 73 5.33 -9.68 -12.36
C GLU A 73 4.30 -9.37 -11.27
N PHE A 74 4.46 -9.98 -10.10
CA PHE A 74 3.58 -9.74 -8.96
C PHE A 74 3.62 -8.28 -8.51
N TYR A 75 4.82 -7.71 -8.34
CA TYR A 75 4.96 -6.32 -7.90
C TYR A 75 4.51 -5.32 -8.96
N GLY A 76 4.69 -5.62 -10.23
CA GLY A 76 4.16 -4.81 -11.33
C GLY A 76 2.64 -4.74 -11.32
N ALA A 77 1.97 -5.86 -11.06
CA ALA A 77 0.52 -5.92 -10.91
C ALA A 77 0.03 -5.11 -9.70
N VAL A 78 0.72 -5.18 -8.56
CA VAL A 78 0.42 -4.38 -7.36
C VAL A 78 0.59 -2.89 -7.63
N GLU A 79 1.69 -2.49 -8.25
CA GLU A 79 1.94 -1.08 -8.62
C GLU A 79 0.86 -0.56 -9.57
N GLY A 80 0.42 -1.37 -10.52
CA GLY A 80 -0.70 -1.05 -11.42
C GLY A 80 -2.00 -0.77 -10.66
N ARG A 81 -2.35 -1.63 -9.68
CA ARG A 81 -3.55 -1.43 -8.84
C ARG A 81 -3.44 -0.19 -7.96
N LEU A 82 -2.29 0.04 -7.34
CA LEU A 82 -2.05 1.22 -6.49
C LEU A 82 -2.15 2.52 -7.32
N ASN A 83 -1.59 2.52 -8.53
CA ASN A 83 -1.70 3.66 -9.44
C ASN A 83 -3.15 3.92 -9.86
N ALA A 84 -3.90 2.89 -10.24
CA ALA A 84 -5.31 3.00 -10.60
C ALA A 84 -6.15 3.53 -9.44
N MET A 85 -5.89 3.09 -8.20
CA MET A 85 -6.56 3.58 -7.01
C MET A 85 -6.20 5.04 -6.72
N SER A 86 -4.92 5.42 -6.83
CA SER A 86 -4.45 6.80 -6.70
C SER A 86 -5.17 7.72 -7.69
N CYS A 87 -5.30 7.30 -8.95
CA CYS A 87 -6.07 8.03 -9.96
C CYS A 87 -7.56 8.13 -9.61
N THR A 88 -8.13 7.09 -9.02
CA THR A 88 -9.52 7.09 -8.56
C THR A 88 -9.73 8.07 -7.40
N LEU A 89 -8.81 8.14 -6.46
CA LEU A 89 -8.83 9.13 -5.37
C LEU A 89 -8.79 10.56 -5.92
N ASN A 90 -7.87 10.83 -6.86
CA ASN A 90 -7.75 12.15 -7.48
C ASN A 90 -9.04 12.55 -8.20
N ARG A 91 -9.72 11.65 -8.91
CA ARG A 91 -11.03 11.90 -9.53
C ARG A 91 -12.13 12.21 -8.51
N ARG A 92 -12.02 11.70 -7.30
CA ARG A 92 -12.94 11.95 -6.18
C ARG A 92 -12.58 13.19 -5.36
N GLY A 93 -11.56 13.95 -5.76
CA GLY A 93 -11.13 15.16 -5.07
C GLY A 93 -10.15 14.94 -3.92
N VAL A 94 -9.69 13.72 -3.69
CA VAL A 94 -8.63 13.40 -2.72
C VAL A 94 -7.28 13.48 -3.41
N ARG A 95 -6.43 14.39 -2.96
CA ARG A 95 -5.11 14.63 -3.58
C ARG A 95 -4.12 13.53 -3.23
N SER A 96 -4.05 12.51 -4.07
CA SER A 96 -3.06 11.45 -3.96
C SER A 96 -1.83 11.76 -4.82
N SER A 97 -0.64 11.59 -4.26
CA SER A 97 0.60 11.67 -5.04
C SER A 97 0.68 10.49 -6.03
N PRO A 98 1.31 10.68 -7.21
CA PRO A 98 1.53 9.57 -8.14
C PRO A 98 2.35 8.46 -7.49
N SER A 99 2.00 7.22 -7.77
CA SER A 99 2.71 6.04 -7.27
C SER A 99 3.81 5.56 -8.22
N ALA A 100 3.69 5.89 -9.50
CA ALA A 100 4.62 5.54 -10.56
C ALA A 100 4.74 6.70 -11.55
N PRO A 101 5.82 6.74 -12.35
CA PRO A 101 5.89 7.66 -13.48
C PRO A 101 4.72 7.42 -14.43
N GLY A 102 3.99 8.48 -14.77
CA GLY A 102 2.86 8.42 -15.69
C GLY A 102 1.70 9.28 -15.24
N PHE A 103 0.78 9.49 -16.16
CA PHE A 103 -0.42 10.27 -15.94
C PHE A 103 -1.59 9.33 -15.66
N CYS A 104 -2.49 9.75 -14.79
CA CYS A 104 -3.80 9.15 -14.74
C CYS A 104 -4.48 9.37 -16.10
N SER A 105 -4.72 8.31 -16.86
CA SER A 105 -5.52 8.41 -18.07
C SER A 105 -6.95 8.73 -17.66
N TYR A 106 -7.31 10.00 -17.73
CA TYR A 106 -8.70 10.39 -17.67
C TYR A 106 -9.28 10.07 -19.03
N SER A 107 -9.92 8.91 -19.17
CA SER A 107 -10.79 8.70 -20.31
C SER A 107 -11.83 9.81 -20.26
N LYS A 108 -11.81 10.70 -21.24
CA LYS A 108 -12.85 11.70 -21.47
C LYS A 108 -14.11 10.97 -21.92
N THR A 109 -14.79 10.33 -21.00
CA THR A 109 -16.19 9.95 -21.14
C THR A 109 -16.99 11.02 -20.43
N PHE A 110 -17.26 12.09 -21.15
CA PHE A 110 -18.39 12.96 -20.85
C PHE A 110 -19.65 12.31 -21.40
#